data_dea019601cdbee8d64555035fe4891fc
#
_entry.id   dea019601cdbee8d64555035fe4891fc
#
_cell.length_a   1.000
_cell.length_b   1.000
_cell.length_c   1.000
_cell.angle_alpha   90.00
_cell.angle_beta   90.00
_cell.angle_gamma   90.00
#
_symmetry.space_group_name_H-M   'P 1'
#
loop_
_entity.id
_entity.type
_entity.pdbx_description
1 polymer ?
#
loop_
_entity_poly.entity_id
_entity_poly.type
_entity_poly.pdbx_seq_one_letter_code
_entity_poly.pdbx_strand_id
1 'polypeptide(L)'
;MPAASCARTKYVTVALTGDGGDESFAGYERYAAHRLASTLPAPAARVGSRVVRAAGAGRHEPRSPLFRAARFLEVAGMPRASRYTRLMEVFPRDLRERLWAVDGLPGVNVLVPRARGVTGLQLLDVETYLPGDLLPKADIASMAHSLELRAPLLDHRVVELGLALPRSLKTRGLTGKVALRRAFADDLPRQILRRGKTGFGVPLGRWFREDLRELARDVLTTDRGWFRPGAVASLLDEHESGRADHGHRLWCLLMLELWVREHVEAPSLVAA
;
A
#
# COMPACT_ATOMS: atom_id res chain seq x y z
N MET A 1 8.38 3.23 -14.15
CA MET A 1 9.63 2.52 -13.84
C MET A 1 10.29 1.79 -15.02
N PRO A 2 9.60 1.36 -16.10
CA PRO A 2 10.28 0.65 -17.20
C PRO A 2 11.37 1.45 -17.91
N ALA A 3 11.22 2.77 -18.04
CA ALA A 3 12.21 3.59 -18.78
C ALA A 3 13.58 3.73 -18.06
N ALA A 4 13.61 3.69 -16.74
CA ALA A 4 14.88 3.81 -15.99
C ALA A 4 15.66 2.50 -15.96
N SER A 5 15.00 1.33 -16.02
CA SER A 5 15.65 0.03 -16.10
C SER A 5 16.22 -0.21 -17.50
N CYS A 6 15.49 0.12 -18.55
CA CYS A 6 15.91 -0.04 -19.94
C CYS A 6 17.20 0.74 -20.29
N ALA A 7 17.39 1.94 -19.71
CA ALA A 7 18.61 2.72 -19.91
C ALA A 7 19.83 2.15 -19.15
N ARG A 8 19.61 1.43 -18.04
CA ARG A 8 20.70 0.90 -17.19
C ARG A 8 21.23 -0.45 -17.62
N THR A 9 20.43 -1.31 -18.24
CA THR A 9 20.86 -2.62 -18.74
C THR A 9 21.95 -2.57 -19.81
N LYS A 10 22.13 -1.41 -20.46
CA LYS A 10 23.27 -1.18 -21.36
C LYS A 10 24.61 -1.13 -20.64
N TYR A 11 24.64 -0.88 -19.33
CA TYR A 11 25.86 -0.62 -18.56
C TYR A 11 26.09 -1.63 -17.44
N VAL A 12 25.03 -2.20 -16.87
CA VAL A 12 25.12 -3.13 -15.74
C VAL A 12 24.06 -4.22 -15.85
N THR A 13 24.42 -5.44 -15.43
CA THR A 13 23.51 -6.60 -15.37
C THR A 13 22.92 -6.82 -13.97
N VAL A 14 23.53 -6.20 -12.95
CA VAL A 14 23.12 -6.29 -11.55
C VAL A 14 22.98 -4.90 -10.94
N ALA A 15 21.94 -4.67 -10.15
CA ALA A 15 21.76 -3.43 -9.38
C ALA A 15 21.43 -3.74 -7.92
N LEU A 16 21.94 -2.92 -7.00
CA LEU A 16 21.58 -3.00 -5.59
C LEU A 16 20.32 -2.18 -5.32
N THR A 17 19.41 -2.74 -4.49
CA THR A 17 18.20 -2.07 -4.06
C THR A 17 18.15 -1.87 -2.56
N GLY A 18 17.27 -0.99 -2.11
CA GLY A 18 17.02 -0.73 -0.68
C GLY A 18 15.83 -1.52 -0.11
N ASP A 19 15.34 -2.54 -0.83
CA ASP A 19 14.22 -3.36 -0.39
C ASP A 19 14.54 -4.06 0.93
N GLY A 20 13.52 -4.29 1.75
CA GLY A 20 13.68 -4.84 3.10
C GLY A 20 14.06 -3.81 4.17
N GLY A 21 14.55 -2.62 3.77
CA GLY A 21 14.96 -1.61 4.74
C GLY A 21 13.81 -0.97 5.53
N ASP A 22 12.61 -0.93 4.97
CA ASP A 22 11.42 -0.45 5.67
C ASP A 22 10.87 -1.50 6.63
N GLU A 23 10.89 -2.76 6.24
CA GLU A 23 10.46 -3.91 7.03
C GLU A 23 11.41 -4.16 8.19
N SER A 24 12.70 -4.30 7.92
CA SER A 24 13.71 -4.64 8.93
C SER A 24 13.93 -3.52 9.95
N PHE A 25 13.90 -2.25 9.53
CA PHE A 25 14.22 -1.09 10.38
C PHE A 25 13.03 -0.17 10.66
N ALA A 26 11.80 -0.68 10.52
CA ALA A 26 10.56 0.03 10.83
C ALA A 26 10.41 1.39 10.12
N GLY A 27 10.60 1.40 8.80
CA GLY A 27 10.54 2.62 7.99
C GLY A 27 9.14 3.09 7.59
N TYR A 28 8.14 2.22 7.62
CA TYR A 28 6.78 2.58 7.20
C TYR A 28 6.06 3.49 8.19
N GLU A 29 5.42 4.54 7.70
CA GLU A 29 4.59 5.45 8.51
C GLU A 29 3.47 4.71 9.25
N ARG A 30 2.95 3.61 8.67
CA ARG A 30 1.91 2.79 9.27
C ARG A 30 2.33 2.16 10.62
N TYR A 31 3.61 1.89 10.82
CA TYR A 31 4.10 1.39 12.12
C TYR A 31 4.00 2.46 13.21
N ALA A 32 4.38 3.70 12.89
CA ALA A 32 4.24 4.82 13.80
C ALA A 32 2.75 5.15 14.05
N ALA A 33 1.93 5.12 13.00
CA ALA A 33 0.48 5.34 13.10
C ALA A 33 -0.19 4.28 13.99
N HIS A 34 0.11 2.98 13.80
CA HIS A 34 -0.40 1.91 14.64
C HIS A 34 -0.01 2.07 16.11
N ARG A 35 1.23 2.47 16.37
CA ARG A 35 1.71 2.75 17.72
C ARG A 35 0.94 3.90 18.37
N LEU A 36 0.82 5.04 17.68
CA LEU A 36 0.08 6.21 18.17
C LEU A 36 -1.40 5.88 18.38
N ALA A 37 -2.01 5.14 17.45
CA ALA A 37 -3.38 4.65 17.61
C ALA A 37 -3.57 3.80 18.87
N SER A 38 -2.52 3.15 19.36
CA SER A 38 -2.57 2.32 20.57
C SER A 38 -2.53 3.13 21.87
N THR A 39 -2.19 4.42 21.83
CA THR A 39 -2.21 5.33 22.99
C THR A 39 -3.52 6.07 23.16
N LEU A 40 -4.39 6.06 22.11
CA LEU A 40 -5.68 6.74 22.13
C LEU A 40 -6.79 5.81 22.65
N PRO A 41 -7.67 6.28 23.56
CA PRO A 41 -8.86 5.56 23.93
C PRO A 41 -9.78 5.37 22.72
N ALA A 42 -10.19 4.13 22.44
CA ALA A 42 -10.99 3.81 21.26
C ALA A 42 -12.32 4.60 21.17
N PRO A 43 -13.06 4.86 22.28
CA PRO A 43 -14.26 5.70 22.23
C PRO A 43 -13.97 7.13 21.76
N ALA A 44 -12.92 7.76 22.29
CA ALA A 44 -12.53 9.12 21.91
C ALA A 44 -12.12 9.18 20.42
N ALA A 45 -11.38 8.18 19.95
CA ALA A 45 -10.99 8.09 18.54
C ALA A 45 -12.21 7.94 17.60
N ARG A 46 -13.24 7.16 18.01
CA ARG A 46 -14.49 7.01 17.24
C ARG A 46 -15.26 8.32 17.13
N VAL A 47 -15.40 9.04 18.24
CA VAL A 47 -16.06 10.35 18.24
C VAL A 47 -15.27 11.32 17.34
N GLY A 48 -13.96 11.43 17.53
CA GLY A 48 -13.10 12.26 16.72
C GLY A 48 -13.18 11.95 15.22
N SER A 49 -13.22 10.67 14.85
CA SER A 49 -13.40 10.24 13.46
C SER A 49 -14.71 10.74 12.86
N ARG A 50 -15.81 10.67 13.60
CA ARG A 50 -17.14 11.18 13.15
C ARG A 50 -17.11 12.68 12.93
N VAL A 51 -16.53 13.43 13.88
CA VAL A 51 -16.42 14.89 13.80
C VAL A 51 -15.60 15.31 12.58
N VAL A 52 -14.42 14.72 12.38
CA VAL A 52 -13.53 15.06 11.26
C VAL A 52 -14.17 14.68 9.91
N ARG A 53 -14.92 13.58 9.84
CA ARG A 53 -15.69 13.22 8.64
C ARG A 53 -16.83 14.20 8.37
N ALA A 54 -17.58 14.61 9.40
CA ALA A 54 -18.63 15.61 9.27
C ALA A 54 -18.09 16.96 8.78
N ALA A 55 -16.85 17.32 9.15
CA ALA A 55 -16.13 18.47 8.64
C ALA A 55 -15.65 18.34 7.19
N GLY A 56 -16.05 17.29 6.47
CA GLY A 56 -15.76 17.12 5.03
C GLY A 56 -14.50 16.36 4.69
N ALA A 57 -13.89 15.65 5.63
CA ALA A 57 -12.64 14.89 5.38
C ALA A 57 -12.74 13.85 4.25
N GLY A 58 -13.94 13.36 3.95
CA GLY A 58 -14.16 12.43 2.84
C GLY A 58 -14.03 13.04 1.44
N ARG A 59 -14.09 14.37 1.34
CA ARG A 59 -14.00 15.14 0.08
C ARG A 59 -12.59 15.63 -0.26
N HIS A 60 -11.60 15.31 0.56
CA HIS A 60 -10.24 15.80 0.40
C HIS A 60 -9.35 14.73 -0.21
N GLU A 61 -8.32 15.18 -0.94
CA GLU A 61 -7.30 14.28 -1.46
C GLU A 61 -6.67 13.42 -0.36
N PRO A 62 -6.25 12.17 -0.66
CA PRO A 62 -5.65 11.25 0.31
C PRO A 62 -4.41 11.80 1.03
N ARG A 63 -3.73 12.80 0.43
CA ARG A 63 -2.57 13.47 1.01
C ARG A 63 -2.95 14.63 1.93
N SER A 64 -4.20 15.07 1.96
CA SER A 64 -4.60 16.19 2.82
C SER A 64 -4.46 15.82 4.31
N PRO A 65 -4.05 16.75 5.18
CA PRO A 65 -3.93 16.50 6.62
C PRO A 65 -5.26 16.05 7.25
N LEU A 66 -6.36 16.59 6.77
CA LEU A 66 -7.70 16.28 7.28
C LEU A 66 -8.11 14.84 6.93
N PHE A 67 -7.85 14.39 5.71
CA PHE A 67 -8.09 13.01 5.30
C PHE A 67 -7.21 12.04 6.10
N ARG A 68 -5.92 12.35 6.28
CA ARG A 68 -4.99 11.53 7.06
C ARG A 68 -5.42 11.46 8.53
N ALA A 69 -5.88 12.55 9.12
CA ALA A 69 -6.40 12.59 10.48
C ALA A 69 -7.67 11.74 10.63
N ALA A 70 -8.63 11.85 9.71
CA ALA A 70 -9.85 11.05 9.72
C ALA A 70 -9.53 9.55 9.64
N ARG A 71 -8.66 9.15 8.71
CA ARG A 71 -8.22 7.75 8.55
C ARG A 71 -7.48 7.24 9.78
N PHE A 72 -6.62 8.06 10.37
CA PHE A 72 -5.91 7.71 11.60
C PHE A 72 -6.87 7.47 12.77
N LEU A 73 -7.84 8.38 12.99
CA LEU A 73 -8.84 8.27 14.05
C LEU A 73 -9.78 7.07 13.84
N GLU A 74 -10.15 6.78 12.59
CA GLU A 74 -10.92 5.58 12.26
C GLU A 74 -10.18 4.33 12.72
N VAL A 75 -8.93 4.17 12.30
CA VAL A 75 -8.09 3.02 12.68
C VAL A 75 -7.87 2.96 14.19
N ALA A 76 -7.65 4.09 14.85
CA ALA A 76 -7.47 4.16 16.29
C ALA A 76 -8.72 3.70 17.07
N GLY A 77 -9.90 3.93 16.50
CA GLY A 77 -11.20 3.50 17.07
C GLY A 77 -11.50 2.01 16.90
N MET A 78 -10.74 1.28 16.09
CA MET A 78 -10.93 -0.14 15.81
C MET A 78 -10.30 -1.05 16.86
N PRO A 79 -10.76 -2.33 16.97
CA PRO A 79 -10.06 -3.36 17.73
C PRO A 79 -8.61 -3.50 17.25
N ARG A 80 -7.69 -3.71 18.20
CA ARG A 80 -6.25 -3.70 17.91
C ARG A 80 -5.83 -4.73 16.83
N ALA A 81 -6.45 -5.90 16.85
CA ALA A 81 -6.20 -6.97 15.87
C ALA A 81 -6.54 -6.55 14.43
N SER A 82 -7.58 -5.73 14.23
CA SER A 82 -8.06 -5.34 12.90
C SER A 82 -7.38 -4.08 12.35
N ARG A 83 -6.63 -3.33 13.18
CA ARG A 83 -6.04 -2.03 12.77
C ARG A 83 -5.07 -2.17 11.61
N TYR A 84 -4.23 -3.20 11.65
CA TYR A 84 -3.22 -3.39 10.62
C TYR A 84 -3.83 -3.82 9.29
N THR A 85 -4.74 -4.78 9.32
CA THR A 85 -5.52 -5.19 8.15
C THR A 85 -6.19 -3.97 7.51
N ARG A 86 -6.84 -3.13 8.31
CA ARG A 86 -7.50 -1.90 7.83
C ARG A 86 -6.57 -0.91 7.15
N LEU A 87 -5.30 -0.83 7.58
CA LEU A 87 -4.29 0.02 6.94
C LEU A 87 -3.82 -0.53 5.59
N MET A 88 -3.87 -1.85 5.41
CA MET A 88 -3.43 -2.54 4.19
C MET A 88 -4.58 -2.77 3.18
N GLU A 89 -5.83 -2.76 3.64
CA GLU A 89 -6.98 -3.02 2.76
C GLU A 89 -7.20 -1.91 1.73
N VAL A 90 -7.28 -2.30 0.47
CA VAL A 90 -7.78 -1.45 -0.62
C VAL A 90 -9.30 -1.43 -0.64
N PHE A 91 -9.93 -2.60 -0.45
CA PHE A 91 -11.38 -2.78 -0.39
C PHE A 91 -11.80 -3.18 1.03
N PRO A 92 -12.27 -2.24 1.85
CA PRO A 92 -12.85 -2.56 3.14
C PRO A 92 -14.07 -3.47 3.03
N ARG A 93 -14.41 -4.16 4.11
CA ARG A 93 -15.49 -5.12 4.13
C ARG A 93 -16.83 -4.56 3.63
N ASP A 94 -17.22 -3.39 4.14
CA ASP A 94 -18.43 -2.69 3.75
C ASP A 94 -18.49 -2.36 2.26
N LEU A 95 -17.34 -2.01 1.67
CA LEU A 95 -17.24 -1.75 0.25
C LEU A 95 -17.29 -3.06 -0.58
N ARG A 96 -16.65 -4.12 -0.10
CA ARG A 96 -16.73 -5.43 -0.77
C ARG A 96 -18.16 -5.94 -0.81
N GLU A 97 -18.88 -5.86 0.30
CA GLU A 97 -20.29 -6.25 0.39
C GLU A 97 -21.20 -5.42 -0.55
N ARG A 98 -20.84 -4.17 -0.81
CA ARG A 98 -21.52 -3.32 -1.81
C ARG A 98 -21.16 -3.65 -3.25
N LEU A 99 -19.94 -4.06 -3.52
CA LEU A 99 -19.44 -4.29 -4.88
C LEU A 99 -19.77 -5.68 -5.40
N TRP A 100 -19.49 -6.73 -4.62
CA TRP A 100 -19.58 -8.09 -5.11
C TRP A 100 -21.01 -8.60 -5.20
N ALA A 101 -21.32 -9.24 -6.34
CA ALA A 101 -22.59 -9.93 -6.54
C ALA A 101 -22.56 -11.39 -6.05
N VAL A 102 -21.35 -11.96 -5.94
CA VAL A 102 -21.16 -13.37 -5.61
C VAL A 102 -21.17 -13.55 -4.08
N ASP A 103 -22.02 -14.43 -3.59
CA ASP A 103 -22.03 -14.83 -2.18
C ASP A 103 -20.87 -15.78 -1.88
N GLY A 104 -20.38 -15.75 -0.64
CA GLY A 104 -19.32 -16.68 -0.20
C GLY A 104 -17.91 -16.30 -0.64
N LEU A 105 -17.65 -15.03 -0.95
CA LEU A 105 -16.26 -14.60 -1.11
C LEU A 105 -15.43 -15.02 0.09
N PRO A 106 -14.26 -15.65 -0.14
CA PRO A 106 -13.38 -16.04 0.96
C PRO A 106 -13.13 -14.83 1.85
N GLY A 107 -13.32 -15.01 3.15
CA GLY A 107 -13.04 -13.98 4.13
C GLY A 107 -11.61 -13.50 3.93
N VAL A 108 -11.40 -12.18 3.99
CA VAL A 108 -10.03 -11.67 4.02
C VAL A 108 -9.38 -12.23 5.28
N ASN A 109 -8.28 -12.95 5.10
CA ASN A 109 -7.46 -13.36 6.22
C ASN A 109 -7.07 -12.12 7.01
N VAL A 110 -7.54 -12.03 8.25
CA VAL A 110 -7.17 -10.94 9.13
C VAL A 110 -5.69 -11.09 9.41
N LEU A 111 -4.91 -10.11 8.96
CA LEU A 111 -3.47 -10.08 9.20
C LEU A 111 -3.23 -9.80 10.69
N VAL A 112 -3.06 -10.84 11.48
CA VAL A 112 -2.81 -10.73 12.92
C VAL A 112 -1.32 -10.86 13.19
N PRO A 113 -0.67 -9.82 13.76
CA PRO A 113 0.73 -9.91 14.13
C PRO A 113 0.97 -10.99 15.19
N ARG A 114 1.90 -11.91 14.94
CA ARG A 114 2.29 -12.97 15.89
C ARG A 114 3.04 -12.45 17.12
N ALA A 115 3.65 -11.27 17.01
CA ALA A 115 4.36 -10.61 18.10
C ALA A 115 3.72 -9.25 18.45
N ARG A 116 4.03 -8.71 19.62
CA ARG A 116 3.49 -7.42 20.07
C ARG A 116 4.31 -6.24 19.52
N GLY A 117 3.66 -5.10 19.39
CA GLY A 117 4.29 -3.83 19.04
C GLY A 117 4.74 -3.73 17.59
N VAL A 118 5.76 -2.93 17.36
CA VAL A 118 6.30 -2.67 16.00
C VAL A 118 6.94 -3.92 15.41
N THR A 119 7.63 -4.71 16.21
CA THR A 119 8.27 -5.96 15.75
C THR A 119 7.26 -6.93 15.14
N GLY A 120 6.07 -7.07 15.75
CA GLY A 120 5.03 -7.93 15.18
C GLY A 120 4.52 -7.45 13.83
N LEU A 121 4.46 -6.14 13.62
CA LEU A 121 4.06 -5.58 12.33
C LEU A 121 5.16 -5.75 11.27
N GLN A 122 6.42 -5.59 11.66
CA GLN A 122 7.58 -5.83 10.79
C GLN A 122 7.61 -7.30 10.33
N LEU A 123 7.46 -8.23 11.28
CA LEU A 123 7.43 -9.67 10.97
C LEU A 123 6.29 -10.00 10.02
N LEU A 124 5.10 -9.44 10.26
CA LEU A 124 3.96 -9.63 9.39
C LEU A 124 4.21 -9.14 7.96
N ASP A 125 4.85 -7.96 7.80
CA ASP A 125 5.22 -7.45 6.48
C ASP A 125 6.29 -8.32 5.79
N VAL A 126 7.26 -8.82 6.53
CA VAL A 126 8.28 -9.75 6.02
C VAL A 126 7.65 -11.07 5.55
N GLU A 127 6.62 -11.56 6.26
CA GLU A 127 5.94 -12.80 5.92
C GLU A 127 4.87 -12.65 4.81
N THR A 128 4.35 -11.45 4.56
CA THR A 128 3.20 -11.25 3.66
C THR A 128 3.42 -10.19 2.58
N TYR A 129 3.58 -8.93 2.97
CA TYR A 129 3.64 -7.81 2.04
C TYR A 129 4.91 -7.82 1.19
N LEU A 130 6.03 -8.14 1.81
CA LEU A 130 7.32 -8.20 1.11
C LEU A 130 7.34 -9.28 0.02
N PRO A 131 7.04 -10.58 0.32
CA PRO A 131 7.03 -11.64 -0.68
C PRO A 131 5.79 -11.62 -1.58
N GLY A 132 4.67 -11.04 -1.16
CA GLY A 132 3.42 -11.04 -1.90
C GLY A 132 3.22 -9.85 -2.85
N ASP A 133 3.93 -8.74 -2.66
CA ASP A 133 3.79 -7.53 -3.49
C ASP A 133 5.14 -6.96 -3.92
N LEU A 134 6.01 -6.61 -2.96
CA LEU A 134 7.20 -5.80 -3.28
C LEU A 134 8.24 -6.56 -4.11
N LEU A 135 8.64 -7.74 -3.67
CA LEU A 135 9.69 -8.52 -4.32
C LEU A 135 9.25 -9.06 -5.69
N PRO A 136 8.07 -9.68 -5.85
CA PRO A 136 7.62 -10.15 -7.16
C PRO A 136 7.51 -9.01 -8.18
N LYS A 137 6.97 -7.87 -7.76
CA LYS A 137 6.87 -6.69 -8.64
C LYS A 137 8.24 -6.16 -9.06
N ALA A 138 9.19 -6.07 -8.13
CA ALA A 138 10.53 -5.59 -8.42
C ALA A 138 11.27 -6.55 -9.34
N ASP A 139 11.19 -7.85 -9.06
CA ASP A 139 11.84 -8.91 -9.85
C ASP A 139 11.27 -8.98 -11.27
N ILE A 140 9.97 -9.13 -11.43
CA ILE A 140 9.32 -9.21 -12.75
C ILE A 140 9.63 -7.98 -13.59
N ALA A 141 9.54 -6.78 -12.99
CA ALA A 141 9.79 -5.53 -13.73
C ALA A 141 11.25 -5.35 -14.14
N SER A 142 12.21 -5.82 -13.35
CA SER A 142 13.64 -5.71 -13.67
C SER A 142 14.11 -6.82 -14.60
N MET A 143 13.64 -8.05 -14.37
CA MET A 143 13.98 -9.20 -15.19
C MET A 143 13.39 -9.12 -16.61
N ALA A 144 12.26 -8.45 -16.80
CA ALA A 144 11.75 -8.09 -18.13
C ALA A 144 12.78 -7.30 -18.98
N HIS A 145 13.77 -6.72 -18.32
CA HIS A 145 14.89 -6.00 -18.95
C HIS A 145 16.26 -6.63 -18.66
N SER A 146 16.31 -7.90 -18.26
CA SER A 146 17.55 -8.62 -17.95
C SER A 146 18.43 -7.93 -16.89
N LEU A 147 17.80 -7.27 -15.90
CA LEU A 147 18.48 -6.60 -14.79
C LEU A 147 18.20 -7.37 -13.49
N GLU A 148 19.22 -8.02 -12.94
CA GLU A 148 19.13 -8.66 -11.63
C GLU A 148 19.14 -7.62 -10.51
N LEU A 149 18.18 -7.70 -9.57
CA LEU A 149 18.16 -6.88 -8.37
C LEU A 149 18.66 -7.67 -7.16
N ARG A 150 19.54 -7.08 -6.40
CA ARG A 150 20.02 -7.62 -5.12
C ARG A 150 19.70 -6.64 -4.00
N ALA A 151 19.12 -7.15 -2.92
CA ALA A 151 18.67 -6.37 -1.76
C ALA A 151 19.50 -6.71 -0.51
N PRO A 152 20.64 -6.05 -0.26
CA PRO A 152 21.52 -6.36 0.88
C PRO A 152 20.83 -6.26 2.24
N LEU A 153 19.78 -5.42 2.36
CA LEU A 153 19.00 -5.27 3.59
C LEU A 153 18.02 -6.43 3.84
N LEU A 154 17.91 -7.36 2.88
CA LEU A 154 17.17 -8.62 3.02
C LEU A 154 18.06 -9.82 3.35
N ASP A 155 19.37 -9.65 3.52
CA ASP A 155 20.20 -10.69 4.14
C ASP A 155 19.57 -11.08 5.48
N HIS A 156 19.38 -12.39 5.72
CA HIS A 156 18.65 -12.87 6.90
C HIS A 156 19.27 -12.35 8.22
N ARG A 157 20.59 -12.20 8.29
CA ARG A 157 21.29 -11.65 9.47
C ARG A 157 20.94 -10.18 9.70
N VAL A 158 20.74 -9.40 8.62
CA VAL A 158 20.32 -8.00 8.69
C VAL A 158 18.85 -7.90 9.11
N VAL A 159 18.00 -8.77 8.57
CA VAL A 159 16.57 -8.85 8.95
C VAL A 159 16.42 -9.22 10.41
N GLU A 160 17.11 -10.27 10.86
CA GLU A 160 17.11 -10.74 12.25
C GLU A 160 17.60 -9.65 13.20
N LEU A 161 18.72 -8.99 12.87
CA LEU A 161 19.22 -7.84 13.62
C LEU A 161 18.15 -6.74 13.70
N GLY A 162 17.58 -6.35 12.59
CA GLY A 162 16.55 -5.32 12.53
C GLY A 162 15.33 -5.66 13.38
N LEU A 163 14.87 -6.91 13.34
CA LEU A 163 13.74 -7.39 14.15
C LEU A 163 14.10 -7.46 15.65
N ALA A 164 15.34 -7.75 16.00
CA ALA A 164 15.82 -7.83 17.40
C ALA A 164 16.04 -6.44 18.03
N LEU A 165 16.21 -5.37 17.24
CA LEU A 165 16.47 -4.03 17.79
C LEU A 165 15.37 -3.59 18.77
N PRO A 166 15.75 -2.90 19.85
CA PRO A 166 14.78 -2.30 20.76
C PRO A 166 14.00 -1.18 20.05
N ARG A 167 12.76 -0.95 20.51
CA ARG A 167 11.84 0.04 19.90
C ARG A 167 12.45 1.43 19.71
N SER A 168 13.29 1.88 20.66
CA SER A 168 13.94 3.20 20.59
C SER A 168 14.90 3.37 19.43
N LEU A 169 15.44 2.28 18.91
CA LEU A 169 16.29 2.24 17.72
C LEU A 169 15.49 2.00 16.41
N LYS A 170 14.24 1.59 16.52
CA LYS A 170 13.33 1.41 15.38
C LYS A 170 12.61 2.72 15.02
N THR A 171 11.90 3.30 16.01
CA THR A 171 11.05 4.47 15.77
C THR A 171 11.17 5.51 16.87
N ARG A 172 11.24 6.80 16.50
CA ARG A 172 11.18 7.95 17.41
C ARG A 172 10.14 8.96 16.90
N GLY A 173 9.04 9.15 17.65
CA GLY A 173 7.91 9.93 17.15
C GLY A 173 7.34 9.31 15.87
N LEU A 174 7.29 10.07 14.81
CA LEU A 174 6.89 9.62 13.45
C LEU A 174 8.09 9.17 12.60
N THR A 175 9.32 9.31 13.11
CA THR A 175 10.53 8.95 12.36
C THR A 175 10.82 7.46 12.53
N GLY A 176 10.91 6.74 11.41
CA GLY A 176 11.38 5.37 11.33
C GLY A 176 12.87 5.26 11.00
N LYS A 177 13.38 4.03 10.91
CA LYS A 177 14.77 3.70 10.54
C LYS A 177 15.82 4.39 11.43
N VAL A 178 15.52 4.54 12.74
CA VAL A 178 16.39 5.30 13.65
C VAL A 178 17.78 4.73 13.71
N ALA A 179 17.91 3.40 13.78
CA ALA A 179 19.22 2.72 13.80
C ALA A 179 20.03 3.00 12.52
N LEU A 180 19.44 2.81 11.34
CA LEU A 180 20.11 3.08 10.06
C LEU A 180 20.52 4.55 9.94
N ARG A 181 19.63 5.49 10.29
CA ARG A 181 19.93 6.92 10.25
C ARG A 181 21.09 7.30 11.16
N ARG A 182 21.25 6.63 12.31
CA ARG A 182 22.36 6.85 13.22
C ARG A 182 23.66 6.19 12.75
N ALA A 183 23.56 4.95 12.26
CA ALA A 183 24.72 4.20 11.79
C ALA A 183 25.42 4.89 10.61
N PHE A 184 24.65 5.50 9.70
CA PHE A 184 25.15 6.15 8.50
C PHE A 184 25.09 7.69 8.57
N ALA A 185 25.09 8.26 9.78
CA ALA A 185 24.97 9.70 9.97
C ALA A 185 26.13 10.50 9.36
N ASP A 186 27.31 9.90 9.39
CA ASP A 186 28.53 10.53 8.87
C ASP A 186 28.78 10.19 7.39
N ASP A 187 28.18 9.10 6.89
CA ASP A 187 28.33 8.66 5.50
C ASP A 187 27.32 9.33 4.54
N LEU A 188 26.16 9.74 5.05
CA LEU A 188 25.08 10.27 4.24
C LEU A 188 24.95 11.80 4.34
N PRO A 189 24.70 12.49 3.23
CA PRO A 189 24.42 13.93 3.24
C PRO A 189 23.26 14.26 4.20
N ARG A 190 23.39 15.35 4.95
CA ARG A 190 22.37 15.81 5.92
C ARG A 190 20.99 15.98 5.30
N GLN A 191 20.92 16.34 4.02
CA GLN A 191 19.66 16.46 3.29
C GLN A 191 18.93 15.11 3.18
N ILE A 192 19.65 14.01 2.93
CA ILE A 192 19.10 12.64 2.87
C ILE A 192 18.62 12.20 4.26
N LEU A 193 19.42 12.46 5.30
CA LEU A 193 19.06 12.09 6.67
C LEU A 193 17.81 12.86 7.18
N ARG A 194 17.61 14.11 6.74
CA ARG A 194 16.46 14.94 7.14
C ARG A 194 15.24 14.78 6.25
N ARG A 195 15.40 14.18 5.07
CA ARG A 195 14.30 14.00 4.12
C ARG A 195 13.20 13.14 4.74
N GLY A 196 11.96 13.64 4.67
CA GLY A 196 10.77 12.85 5.00
C GLY A 196 10.60 11.67 4.05
N LYS A 197 9.87 10.65 4.47
CA LYS A 197 9.56 9.52 3.60
C LYS A 197 8.70 10.01 2.43
N THR A 198 9.18 9.78 1.22
CA THR A 198 8.41 9.98 -0.01
C THR A 198 8.18 8.60 -0.63
N GLY A 199 6.93 8.14 -0.67
CA GLY A 199 6.57 6.92 -1.36
C GLY A 199 6.60 7.12 -2.88
N PHE A 200 6.76 6.05 -3.64
CA PHE A 200 6.62 6.03 -5.10
C PHE A 200 5.14 6.06 -5.52
N GLY A 201 4.33 6.89 -4.86
CA GLY A 201 2.89 6.97 -5.16
C GLY A 201 2.66 7.64 -6.52
N VAL A 202 2.09 6.89 -7.45
CA VAL A 202 1.52 7.44 -8.69
C VAL A 202 0.25 8.21 -8.38
N PRO A 203 -0.05 9.31 -9.08
CA PRO A 203 -1.22 10.14 -8.83
C PRO A 203 -2.50 9.50 -9.43
N LEU A 204 -2.83 8.27 -9.02
CA LEU A 204 -3.96 7.50 -9.55
C LEU A 204 -5.28 8.28 -9.45
N GLY A 205 -5.48 9.00 -8.34
CA GLY A 205 -6.68 9.80 -8.15
C GLY A 205 -6.86 10.88 -9.23
N ARG A 206 -5.76 11.50 -9.68
CA ARG A 206 -5.80 12.45 -10.78
C ARG A 206 -6.01 11.75 -12.12
N TRP A 207 -5.24 10.69 -12.39
CA TRP A 207 -5.33 9.96 -13.64
C TRP A 207 -6.75 9.47 -13.95
N PHE A 208 -7.46 8.93 -12.95
CA PHE A 208 -8.85 8.49 -13.13
C PHE A 208 -9.88 9.63 -13.23
N ARG A 209 -9.50 10.87 -12.93
CA ARG A 209 -10.34 12.05 -13.20
C ARG A 209 -10.02 12.69 -14.54
N GLU A 210 -8.82 12.45 -15.08
CA GLU A 210 -8.28 13.08 -16.29
C GLU A 210 -7.93 12.01 -17.34
N ASP A 211 -6.67 11.62 -17.46
CA ASP A 211 -6.11 10.83 -18.56
C ASP A 211 -6.72 9.42 -18.74
N LEU A 212 -7.11 8.75 -17.65
CA LEU A 212 -7.67 7.39 -17.66
C LEU A 212 -9.18 7.37 -17.51
N ARG A 213 -9.85 8.50 -17.49
CA ARG A 213 -11.29 8.60 -17.22
C ARG A 213 -12.12 7.80 -18.23
N GLU A 214 -11.92 8.07 -19.52
CA GLU A 214 -12.66 7.42 -20.60
C GLU A 214 -12.35 5.92 -20.67
N LEU A 215 -11.07 5.56 -20.62
CA LEU A 215 -10.65 4.17 -20.59
C LEU A 215 -11.28 3.40 -19.41
N ALA A 216 -11.29 4.00 -18.22
CA ALA A 216 -11.87 3.36 -17.05
C ALA A 216 -13.37 3.16 -17.18
N ARG A 217 -14.09 4.12 -17.76
CA ARG A 217 -15.52 3.96 -18.03
C ARG A 217 -15.79 2.86 -19.05
N ASP A 218 -15.05 2.84 -20.15
CA ASP A 218 -15.20 1.84 -21.19
C ASP A 218 -14.91 0.42 -20.66
N VAL A 219 -13.77 0.26 -19.99
CA VAL A 219 -13.30 -1.05 -19.55
C VAL A 219 -14.08 -1.56 -18.33
N LEU A 220 -14.37 -0.72 -17.34
CA LEU A 220 -14.95 -1.14 -16.06
C LEU A 220 -16.48 -1.26 -16.07
N THR A 221 -17.15 -0.83 -17.15
CA THR A 221 -18.59 -1.02 -17.31
C THR A 221 -18.95 -2.36 -17.97
N THR A 222 -17.96 -3.16 -18.34
CA THR A 222 -18.18 -4.53 -18.83
C THR A 222 -18.82 -5.37 -17.73
N ASP A 223 -20.00 -5.91 -17.98
CA ASP A 223 -20.71 -6.77 -17.03
C ASP A 223 -20.20 -8.21 -17.14
N ARG A 224 -19.54 -8.68 -16.08
CA ARG A 224 -19.07 -10.07 -15.94
C ARG A 224 -19.88 -10.86 -14.91
N GLY A 225 -20.91 -10.28 -14.36
CA GLY A 225 -21.67 -10.88 -13.27
C GLY A 225 -20.93 -10.98 -11.93
N TRP A 226 -19.72 -10.42 -11.83
CA TRP A 226 -18.93 -10.46 -10.57
C TRP A 226 -19.34 -9.36 -9.60
N PHE A 227 -19.80 -8.24 -10.14
CA PHE A 227 -20.17 -7.06 -9.36
C PHE A 227 -21.67 -6.83 -9.41
N ARG A 228 -22.19 -6.25 -8.35
CA ARG A 228 -23.59 -5.82 -8.32
C ARG A 228 -23.85 -4.77 -9.40
N PRO A 229 -25.00 -4.81 -10.09
CA PRO A 229 -25.33 -3.84 -11.14
C PRO A 229 -25.15 -2.39 -10.65
N GLY A 230 -24.45 -1.59 -11.43
CA GLY A 230 -24.18 -0.18 -11.13
C GLY A 230 -23.18 0.10 -9.99
N ALA A 231 -22.67 -0.91 -9.29
CA ALA A 231 -21.78 -0.69 -8.15
C ALA A 231 -20.43 -0.08 -8.58
N VAL A 232 -19.85 -0.56 -9.67
CA VAL A 232 -18.59 -0.03 -10.21
C VAL A 232 -18.81 1.37 -10.79
N ALA A 233 -19.93 1.59 -11.52
CA ALA A 233 -20.29 2.90 -12.04
C ALA A 233 -20.45 3.93 -10.90
N SER A 234 -21.05 3.54 -9.77
CA SER A 234 -21.15 4.39 -8.58
C SER A 234 -19.78 4.80 -8.03
N LEU A 235 -18.77 3.89 -8.02
CA LEU A 235 -17.41 4.25 -7.61
C LEU A 235 -16.76 5.25 -8.57
N LEU A 236 -16.97 5.09 -9.88
CA LEU A 236 -16.49 6.04 -10.88
C LEU A 236 -17.12 7.41 -10.67
N ASP A 237 -18.44 7.49 -10.48
CA ASP A 237 -19.17 8.73 -10.27
C ASP A 237 -18.78 9.43 -8.94
N GLU A 238 -18.59 8.66 -7.87
CA GLU A 238 -18.08 9.18 -6.59
C GLU A 238 -16.67 9.76 -6.73
N HIS A 239 -15.83 9.09 -7.53
CA HIS A 239 -14.45 9.51 -7.74
C HIS A 239 -14.35 10.75 -8.62
N GLU A 240 -15.03 10.78 -9.75
CA GLU A 240 -15.06 11.88 -10.72
C GLU A 240 -15.68 13.15 -10.14
N SER A 241 -16.77 13.01 -9.38
CA SER A 241 -17.39 14.14 -8.68
C SER A 241 -16.60 14.66 -7.48
N GLY A 242 -15.49 14.00 -7.10
CA GLY A 242 -14.70 14.37 -5.93
C GLY A 242 -15.37 14.06 -4.58
N ARG A 243 -16.49 13.33 -4.58
CA ARG A 243 -17.16 12.91 -3.33
C ARG A 243 -16.30 11.94 -2.51
N ALA A 244 -15.54 11.08 -3.20
CA ALA A 244 -14.57 10.20 -2.57
C ALA A 244 -13.38 9.96 -3.50
N ASP A 245 -12.22 9.58 -2.94
CA ASP A 245 -11.09 9.13 -3.74
C ASP A 245 -11.07 7.60 -3.81
N HIS A 246 -11.30 7.06 -4.99
CA HIS A 246 -11.27 5.64 -5.30
C HIS A 246 -10.10 5.25 -6.22
N GLY A 247 -9.10 6.12 -6.44
CA GLY A 247 -8.03 5.90 -7.42
C GLY A 247 -7.36 4.53 -7.32
N HIS A 248 -6.96 4.09 -6.11
CA HIS A 248 -6.36 2.76 -5.93
C HIS A 248 -7.35 1.61 -6.19
N ARG A 249 -8.63 1.80 -5.88
CA ARG A 249 -9.67 0.78 -6.10
C ARG A 249 -9.96 0.61 -7.58
N LEU A 250 -10.14 1.73 -8.28
CA LEU A 250 -10.33 1.75 -9.73
C LEU A 250 -9.13 1.14 -10.46
N TRP A 251 -7.92 1.42 -9.97
CA TRP A 251 -6.72 0.78 -10.50
C TRP A 251 -6.74 -0.74 -10.35
N CYS A 252 -7.09 -1.27 -9.18
CA CYS A 252 -7.18 -2.72 -8.98
C CYS A 252 -8.25 -3.36 -9.89
N LEU A 253 -9.41 -2.70 -10.03
CA LEU A 253 -10.48 -3.20 -10.91
C LEU A 253 -10.06 -3.15 -12.39
N LEU A 254 -9.42 -2.07 -12.81
CA LEU A 254 -8.90 -1.92 -14.17
C LEU A 254 -7.86 -2.99 -14.51
N MET A 255 -6.91 -3.21 -13.61
CA MET A 255 -5.88 -4.23 -13.81
C MET A 255 -6.46 -5.64 -13.84
N LEU A 256 -7.47 -5.92 -13.00
CA LEU A 256 -8.20 -7.20 -13.05
C LEU A 256 -8.88 -7.41 -14.40
N GLU A 257 -9.63 -6.43 -14.88
CA GLU A 257 -10.35 -6.52 -16.15
C GLU A 257 -9.40 -6.67 -17.35
N LEU A 258 -8.32 -5.89 -17.40
CA LEU A 258 -7.31 -5.99 -18.45
C LEU A 258 -6.59 -7.35 -18.42
N TRP A 259 -6.28 -7.85 -17.23
CA TRP A 259 -5.66 -9.16 -17.07
C TRP A 259 -6.57 -10.29 -17.58
N VAL A 260 -7.86 -10.22 -17.29
CA VAL A 260 -8.82 -11.21 -17.78
C VAL A 260 -8.93 -11.18 -19.30
N ARG A 261 -9.01 -10.00 -19.90
CA ARG A 261 -9.03 -9.87 -21.35
C ARG A 261 -7.79 -10.47 -22.01
N GLU A 262 -6.61 -10.22 -21.42
CA GLU A 262 -5.33 -10.65 -21.98
C GLU A 262 -5.07 -12.15 -21.78
N HIS A 263 -5.40 -12.71 -20.60
CA HIS A 263 -4.96 -14.06 -20.23
C HIS A 263 -6.06 -15.10 -20.17
N VAL A 264 -7.32 -14.70 -20.13
CA VAL A 264 -8.45 -15.64 -20.05
C VAL A 264 -9.24 -15.65 -21.34
N GLU A 265 -9.46 -14.50 -21.95
CA GLU A 265 -10.30 -14.37 -23.16
C GLU A 265 -9.49 -14.31 -24.46
N ALA A 266 -8.25 -13.87 -24.42
CA ALA A 266 -7.39 -13.92 -25.58
C ALA A 266 -7.19 -15.39 -26.02
N PRO A 267 -7.37 -15.73 -27.31
CA PRO A 267 -7.13 -17.10 -27.77
C PRO A 267 -5.69 -17.49 -27.48
N SER A 268 -5.50 -18.64 -26.83
CA SER A 268 -4.17 -19.18 -26.54
C SER A 268 -3.37 -19.29 -27.83
N LEU A 269 -2.31 -18.49 -27.98
CA LEU A 269 -1.30 -18.65 -29.03
C LEU A 269 -0.43 -19.91 -28.85
N VAL A 270 -0.83 -20.82 -27.94
CA VAL A 270 -0.14 -22.10 -27.65
C VAL A 270 -0.92 -23.26 -28.28
N ALA A 271 -1.16 -23.19 -29.57
CA ALA A 271 -1.60 -24.33 -30.38
C ALA A 271 -1.12 -24.14 -31.82
N ALA A 272 0.18 -24.10 -32.00
CA ALA A 272 0.82 -24.29 -33.30
C ALA A 272 2.19 -24.93 -33.08
#